data_37f6b945dff1fa76d4ff25a7f836d6a5
#
_entry.id   37f6b945dff1fa76d4ff25a7f836d6a5
#
_cell.length_a   1.000
_cell.length_b   1.000
_cell.length_c   1.000
_cell.angle_alpha   90.00
_cell.angle_beta   90.00
_cell.angle_gamma   90.00
#
_symmetry.space_group_name_H-M   'P 1'
#
loop_
_entity.id
_entity.type
_entity.pdbx_description
1 polymer ?
#
loop_
_entity_poly.entity_id
_entity_poly.type
_entity_poly.pdbx_seq_one_letter_code
_entity_poly.pdbx_strand_id
1 'polypeptide(L)'
;MSYTSISYLVFILLGAFIVYNIVPLKHRWKVLLAFSYLFYFINSGRYIIFILFGSLTIYVGGLLINKIDDGCSMARKALPKENKKEYKALIGWQKKCVCVCVVLVNVGILVFLKYSVFLGQVFTDVLGLIHINVENPMYQRMMPLGISFYTLSAVSYIVDVYRGKYRASDKFGKVALFLAFFPHIVEGPIARFDLVGEQMYEGHRFSYENMTMGLQLILWGFFKKMVIADRAALLVNTVFDN
;
A
#
# COMPACT_ATOMS: atom_id res chain seq x y z
N MET A 1 3.24 17.52 2.98
CA MET A 1 2.20 17.94 3.92
C MET A 1 2.10 16.95 5.08
N SER A 2 2.21 17.38 6.32
CA SER A 2 1.92 16.53 7.48
C SER A 2 0.41 16.40 7.66
N TYR A 3 -0.08 15.31 8.25
CA TYR A 3 -1.50 15.14 8.60
C TYR A 3 -2.02 16.18 9.57
N THR A 4 -1.14 16.79 10.35
CA THR A 4 -1.47 17.89 11.29
C THR A 4 -1.46 19.26 10.63
N SER A 5 -1.09 19.38 9.35
CA SER A 5 -1.06 20.67 8.67
C SER A 5 -2.47 21.16 8.32
N ILE A 6 -2.73 22.44 8.51
CA ILE A 6 -4.00 23.08 8.13
C ILE A 6 -4.31 22.84 6.65
N SER A 7 -3.29 22.86 5.78
CA SER A 7 -3.46 22.59 4.36
C SER A 7 -4.00 21.20 4.09
N TYR A 8 -3.54 20.15 4.82
CA TYR A 8 -4.08 18.82 4.69
C TYR A 8 -5.55 18.75 5.14
N LEU A 9 -5.85 19.33 6.30
CA LEU A 9 -7.20 19.28 6.86
C LEU A 9 -8.23 20.01 5.98
N VAL A 10 -7.88 21.17 5.43
CA VAL A 10 -8.81 21.99 4.64
C VAL A 10 -8.90 21.49 3.19
N PHE A 11 -7.77 21.30 2.50
CA PHE A 11 -7.79 21.00 1.08
C PHE A 11 -8.01 19.51 0.78
N ILE A 12 -7.40 18.63 1.56
CA ILE A 12 -7.51 17.19 1.28
C ILE A 12 -8.70 16.58 2.03
N LEU A 13 -8.75 16.69 3.36
CA LEU A 13 -9.77 16.03 4.15
C LEU A 13 -11.16 16.66 3.95
N LEU A 14 -11.28 17.98 4.17
CA LEU A 14 -12.56 18.68 4.02
C LEU A 14 -12.99 18.74 2.54
N GLY A 15 -12.05 19.00 1.62
CA GLY A 15 -12.31 18.97 0.19
C GLY A 15 -12.81 17.61 -0.29
N ALA A 16 -12.15 16.51 0.11
CA ALA A 16 -12.60 15.15 -0.18
C ALA A 16 -13.99 14.89 0.39
N PHE A 17 -14.25 15.30 1.63
CA PHE A 17 -15.54 15.13 2.30
C PHE A 17 -16.69 15.85 1.56
N ILE A 18 -16.48 17.10 1.16
CA ILE A 18 -17.49 17.89 0.43
C ILE A 18 -17.78 17.23 -0.93
N VAL A 19 -16.75 16.97 -1.73
CA VAL A 19 -16.91 16.38 -3.07
C VAL A 19 -17.52 14.98 -2.99
N TYR A 20 -17.12 14.18 -1.99
CA TYR A 20 -17.66 12.85 -1.75
C TYR A 20 -19.18 12.88 -1.51
N ASN A 21 -19.70 13.87 -0.78
CA ASN A 21 -21.12 13.96 -0.49
C ASN A 21 -21.95 14.50 -1.67
N ILE A 22 -21.36 15.32 -2.56
CA ILE A 22 -22.01 15.85 -3.75
C ILE A 22 -22.15 14.75 -4.84
N VAL A 23 -21.14 13.88 -4.95
CA VAL A 23 -21.08 12.88 -6.02
C VAL A 23 -22.03 11.70 -5.71
N PRO A 24 -22.74 11.15 -6.75
CA PRO A 24 -23.59 9.97 -6.59
C PRO A 24 -22.84 8.78 -6.01
N LEU A 25 -23.52 7.96 -5.17
CA LEU A 25 -22.97 6.80 -4.45
C LEU A 25 -22.06 5.92 -5.31
N LYS A 26 -22.50 5.60 -6.54
CA LYS A 26 -21.77 4.74 -7.48
C LYS A 26 -20.35 5.26 -7.85
N HIS A 27 -20.10 6.55 -7.72
CA HIS A 27 -18.86 7.20 -8.15
C HIS A 27 -18.01 7.72 -6.97
N ARG A 28 -18.48 7.59 -5.73
CA ARG A 28 -17.80 8.10 -4.52
C ARG A 28 -16.40 7.53 -4.32
N TRP A 29 -16.19 6.26 -4.63
CA TRP A 29 -14.88 5.64 -4.58
C TRP A 29 -13.84 6.31 -5.51
N LYS A 30 -14.30 6.87 -6.65
CA LYS A 30 -13.42 7.61 -7.58
C LYS A 30 -12.94 8.92 -6.97
N VAL A 31 -13.78 9.56 -6.15
CA VAL A 31 -13.41 10.77 -5.41
C VAL A 31 -12.31 10.44 -4.40
N LEU A 32 -12.48 9.36 -3.63
CA LEU A 32 -11.45 8.91 -2.69
C LEU A 32 -10.15 8.57 -3.41
N LEU A 33 -10.23 7.90 -4.55
CA LEU A 33 -9.05 7.58 -5.37
C LEU A 33 -8.35 8.84 -5.89
N ALA A 34 -9.11 9.79 -6.44
CA ALA A 34 -8.58 11.04 -6.97
C ALA A 34 -7.88 11.86 -5.88
N PHE A 35 -8.50 12.04 -4.71
CA PHE A 35 -7.90 12.75 -3.58
C PHE A 35 -6.69 12.01 -3.00
N SER A 36 -6.69 10.67 -3.02
CA SER A 36 -5.54 9.88 -2.59
C SER A 36 -4.33 10.08 -3.50
N TYR A 37 -4.53 10.02 -4.80
CA TYR A 37 -3.44 10.28 -5.74
C TYR A 37 -3.02 11.75 -5.78
N LEU A 38 -3.96 12.69 -5.59
CA LEU A 38 -3.64 14.13 -5.46
C LEU A 38 -2.75 14.37 -4.24
N PHE A 39 -3.13 13.83 -3.08
CA PHE A 39 -2.33 13.91 -1.86
C PHE A 39 -0.93 13.32 -2.06
N TYR A 40 -0.87 12.13 -2.69
CA TYR A 40 0.40 11.49 -2.96
C TYR A 40 1.27 12.31 -3.92
N PHE A 41 0.69 12.86 -4.99
CA PHE A 41 1.39 13.68 -5.96
C PHE A 41 1.95 14.96 -5.35
N ILE A 42 1.17 15.66 -4.53
CA ILE A 42 1.62 16.88 -3.82
C ILE A 42 2.82 16.60 -2.91
N ASN A 43 2.87 15.42 -2.27
CA ASN A 43 3.93 15.09 -1.31
C ASN A 43 5.14 14.38 -1.94
N SER A 44 4.96 13.62 -3.00
CA SER A 44 5.98 12.75 -3.59
C SER A 44 6.29 13.06 -5.05
N GLY A 45 5.52 13.93 -5.71
CA GLY A 45 5.71 14.33 -7.09
C GLY A 45 5.89 13.14 -8.04
N ARG A 46 7.02 13.08 -8.75
CA ARG A 46 7.35 12.01 -9.71
C ARG A 46 7.37 10.60 -9.14
N TYR A 47 7.51 10.43 -7.83
CA TYR A 47 7.53 9.11 -7.19
C TYR A 47 6.17 8.40 -7.15
N ILE A 48 5.09 9.05 -7.65
CA ILE A 48 3.78 8.42 -7.86
C ILE A 48 3.86 7.16 -8.74
N ILE A 49 4.87 7.08 -9.59
CA ILE A 49 5.08 5.92 -10.46
C ILE A 49 5.29 4.62 -9.66
N PHE A 50 5.91 4.67 -8.48
CA PHE A 50 6.16 3.49 -7.66
C PHE A 50 4.88 2.91 -7.06
N ILE A 51 3.96 3.75 -6.58
CA ILE A 51 2.69 3.25 -6.05
C ILE A 51 1.77 2.75 -7.17
N LEU A 52 1.80 3.39 -8.34
CA LEU A 52 1.08 2.90 -9.52
C LEU A 52 1.61 1.54 -9.97
N PHE A 53 2.93 1.41 -10.05
CA PHE A 53 3.58 0.15 -10.41
C PHE A 53 3.30 -0.95 -9.38
N GLY A 54 3.41 -0.65 -8.07
CA GLY A 54 3.06 -1.57 -7.00
C GLY A 54 1.59 -2.01 -7.08
N SER A 55 0.66 -1.07 -7.32
CA SER A 55 -0.75 -1.38 -7.50
C SER A 55 -0.99 -2.29 -8.71
N LEU A 56 -0.28 -2.05 -9.82
CA LEU A 56 -0.39 -2.85 -11.03
C LEU A 56 0.14 -4.27 -10.82
N THR A 57 1.30 -4.40 -10.18
CA THR A 57 1.92 -5.72 -9.94
C THR A 57 1.06 -6.63 -9.08
N ILE A 58 0.47 -6.11 -7.98
CA ILE A 58 -0.41 -6.90 -7.13
C ILE A 58 -1.76 -7.18 -7.79
N TYR A 59 -2.28 -6.26 -8.60
CA TYR A 59 -3.50 -6.47 -9.37
C TYR A 59 -3.33 -7.61 -10.38
N VAL A 60 -2.28 -7.53 -11.20
CA VAL A 60 -1.97 -8.58 -12.20
C VAL A 60 -1.67 -9.90 -11.51
N GLY A 61 -0.85 -9.90 -10.47
CA GLY A 61 -0.54 -11.10 -9.68
C GLY A 61 -1.78 -11.75 -9.08
N GLY A 62 -2.71 -10.94 -8.54
CA GLY A 62 -3.98 -11.42 -8.03
C GLY A 62 -4.86 -12.05 -9.10
N LEU A 63 -4.97 -11.42 -10.27
CA LEU A 63 -5.72 -11.98 -11.41
C LEU A 63 -5.11 -13.28 -11.93
N LEU A 64 -3.77 -13.40 -11.96
CA LEU A 64 -3.08 -14.62 -12.33
C LEU A 64 -3.41 -15.76 -11.35
N ILE A 65 -3.42 -15.49 -10.04
CA ILE A 65 -3.81 -16.48 -9.02
C ILE A 65 -5.27 -16.90 -9.22
N ASN A 66 -6.20 -15.96 -9.45
CA ASN A 66 -7.60 -16.29 -9.75
C ASN A 66 -7.72 -17.17 -11.00
N LYS A 67 -7.00 -16.84 -12.08
CA LYS A 67 -7.01 -17.61 -13.34
C LYS A 67 -6.49 -19.01 -13.16
N ILE A 68 -5.44 -19.20 -12.37
CA ILE A 68 -4.91 -20.53 -12.01
C ILE A 68 -5.95 -21.33 -11.23
N ASP A 69 -6.66 -20.71 -10.26
CA ASP A 69 -7.71 -21.37 -9.48
C ASP A 69 -8.91 -21.77 -10.34
N ASP A 70 -9.35 -20.90 -11.25
CA ASP A 70 -10.48 -21.18 -12.15
C ASP A 70 -10.12 -22.30 -13.14
N GLY A 71 -8.94 -22.27 -13.75
CA GLY A 71 -8.42 -23.35 -14.59
C GLY A 71 -8.33 -24.68 -13.85
N CYS A 72 -7.90 -24.64 -12.58
CA CYS A 72 -7.88 -25.82 -11.72
C CYS A 72 -9.26 -26.40 -11.46
N SER A 73 -10.23 -25.55 -11.21
CA SER A 73 -11.61 -25.99 -10.89
C SER A 73 -12.24 -26.72 -12.06
N MET A 74 -11.97 -26.27 -13.30
CA MET A 74 -12.45 -26.90 -14.53
C MET A 74 -11.73 -28.23 -14.82
N ALA A 75 -10.40 -28.23 -14.79
CA ALA A 75 -9.61 -29.42 -15.06
C ALA A 75 -9.83 -30.52 -14.00
N ARG A 76 -10.01 -30.15 -12.73
CA ARG A 76 -10.26 -31.09 -11.63
C ARG A 76 -11.56 -31.90 -11.80
N LYS A 77 -12.57 -31.35 -12.51
CA LYS A 77 -13.81 -32.06 -12.81
C LYS A 77 -13.59 -33.17 -13.85
N ALA A 78 -12.63 -32.99 -14.76
CA ALA A 78 -12.34 -33.90 -15.85
C ALA A 78 -11.29 -35.00 -15.53
N LEU A 79 -10.47 -34.82 -14.45
CA LEU A 79 -9.35 -35.71 -14.12
C LEU A 79 -9.79 -36.95 -13.29
N PRO A 80 -9.16 -38.13 -13.53
CA PRO A 80 -9.29 -39.32 -12.68
C PRO A 80 -8.85 -39.04 -11.24
N LYS A 81 -9.41 -39.83 -10.27
CA LYS A 81 -9.16 -39.60 -8.83
C LYS A 81 -7.67 -39.68 -8.43
N GLU A 82 -6.90 -40.55 -9.09
CA GLU A 82 -5.49 -40.83 -8.82
C GLU A 82 -4.60 -39.58 -9.08
N ASN A 83 -4.85 -38.86 -10.18
CA ASN A 83 -4.02 -37.71 -10.60
C ASN A 83 -4.41 -36.38 -9.93
N LYS A 84 -5.52 -36.36 -9.17
CA LYS A 84 -6.02 -35.13 -8.53
C LYS A 84 -5.05 -34.56 -7.47
N LYS A 85 -4.32 -35.44 -6.77
CA LYS A 85 -3.40 -35.02 -5.71
C LYS A 85 -2.17 -34.32 -6.27
N GLU A 86 -1.60 -34.91 -7.29
CA GLU A 86 -0.41 -34.41 -7.99
C GLU A 86 -0.69 -33.08 -8.71
N TYR A 87 -1.83 -33.00 -9.40
CA TYR A 87 -2.30 -31.79 -10.06
C TYR A 87 -2.56 -30.65 -9.07
N LYS A 88 -3.14 -30.92 -7.89
CA LYS A 88 -3.34 -29.93 -6.83
C LYS A 88 -2.01 -29.41 -6.28
N ALA A 89 -1.00 -30.25 -6.15
CA ALA A 89 0.33 -29.86 -5.70
C ALA A 89 1.01 -28.92 -6.72
N LEU A 90 0.92 -29.24 -8.01
CA LEU A 90 1.48 -28.44 -9.08
C LEU A 90 0.85 -27.04 -9.15
N ILE A 91 -0.46 -26.97 -9.02
CA ILE A 91 -1.19 -25.68 -8.97
C ILE A 91 -0.81 -24.88 -7.73
N GLY A 92 -0.72 -25.54 -6.57
CA GLY A 92 -0.25 -24.90 -5.36
C GLY A 92 1.14 -24.28 -5.54
N TRP A 93 2.02 -24.98 -6.26
CA TRP A 93 3.36 -24.48 -6.58
C TRP A 93 3.31 -23.27 -7.53
N GLN A 94 2.51 -23.33 -8.60
CA GLN A 94 2.34 -22.21 -9.54
C GLN A 94 1.81 -20.94 -8.83
N LYS A 95 0.78 -21.07 -8.01
CA LYS A 95 0.26 -19.96 -7.20
C LYS A 95 1.31 -19.41 -6.26
N LYS A 96 2.10 -20.28 -5.62
CA LYS A 96 3.20 -19.89 -4.75
C LYS A 96 4.26 -19.10 -5.51
N CYS A 97 4.65 -19.55 -6.70
CA CYS A 97 5.61 -18.83 -7.54
C CYS A 97 5.11 -17.42 -7.89
N VAL A 98 3.86 -17.28 -8.33
CA VAL A 98 3.26 -15.96 -8.62
C VAL A 98 3.29 -15.07 -7.38
N CYS A 99 2.83 -15.57 -6.23
CA CYS A 99 2.83 -14.82 -4.98
C CYS A 99 4.25 -14.38 -4.59
N VAL A 100 5.22 -15.29 -4.60
CA VAL A 100 6.62 -15.00 -4.26
C VAL A 100 7.22 -13.97 -5.23
N CYS A 101 7.01 -14.10 -6.54
CA CYS A 101 7.49 -13.13 -7.52
C CYS A 101 6.95 -11.73 -7.25
N VAL A 102 5.64 -11.60 -7.02
CA VAL A 102 5.00 -10.30 -6.73
C VAL A 102 5.54 -9.69 -5.43
N VAL A 103 5.70 -10.52 -4.39
CA VAL A 103 6.28 -10.09 -3.11
C VAL A 103 7.72 -9.62 -3.31
N LEU A 104 8.55 -10.41 -4.01
CA LEU A 104 9.95 -10.06 -4.27
C LEU A 104 10.09 -8.74 -5.06
N VAL A 105 9.23 -8.53 -6.07
CA VAL A 105 9.24 -7.26 -6.83
C VAL A 105 8.92 -6.07 -5.93
N ASN A 106 7.84 -6.13 -5.15
CA ASN A 106 7.42 -5.01 -4.31
C ASN A 106 8.38 -4.76 -3.14
N VAL A 107 8.84 -5.81 -2.46
CA VAL A 107 9.82 -5.70 -1.37
C VAL A 107 11.19 -5.31 -1.93
N GLY A 108 11.58 -5.80 -3.10
CA GLY A 108 12.82 -5.42 -3.78
C GLY A 108 12.88 -3.93 -4.08
N ILE A 109 11.78 -3.35 -4.60
CA ILE A 109 11.66 -1.90 -4.82
C ILE A 109 11.76 -1.14 -3.49
N LEU A 110 11.08 -1.60 -2.44
CA LEU A 110 11.17 -1.01 -1.11
C LEU A 110 12.61 -1.00 -0.59
N VAL A 111 13.28 -2.16 -0.64
CA VAL A 111 14.67 -2.30 -0.17
C VAL A 111 15.60 -1.41 -0.99
N PHE A 112 15.46 -1.43 -2.32
CA PHE A 112 16.28 -0.60 -3.20
C PHE A 112 16.11 0.89 -2.89
N LEU A 113 14.88 1.40 -2.80
CA LEU A 113 14.63 2.82 -2.56
C LEU A 113 15.00 3.25 -1.13
N LYS A 114 14.76 2.41 -0.15
CA LYS A 114 15.06 2.72 1.25
C LYS A 114 16.56 2.71 1.55
N TYR A 115 17.28 1.76 0.95
CA TYR A 115 18.68 1.54 1.22
C TYR A 115 19.59 1.95 0.05
N SER A 116 19.06 2.72 -0.93
CA SER A 116 19.83 3.16 -2.13
C SER A 116 21.15 3.83 -1.81
N VAL A 117 21.18 4.73 -0.82
CA VAL A 117 22.42 5.42 -0.42
C VAL A 117 23.43 4.45 0.18
N PHE A 118 22.99 3.55 1.06
CA PHE A 118 23.84 2.52 1.65
C PHE A 118 24.37 1.55 0.59
N LEU A 119 23.51 1.08 -0.31
CA LEU A 119 23.91 0.21 -1.41
C LEU A 119 24.92 0.90 -2.33
N GLY A 120 24.72 2.20 -2.59
CA GLY A 120 25.66 3.00 -3.34
C GLY A 120 27.03 3.12 -2.65
N GLN A 121 27.06 3.31 -1.33
CA GLN A 121 28.31 3.32 -0.55
C GLN A 121 29.03 1.98 -0.59
N VAL A 122 28.33 0.89 -0.30
CA VAL A 122 28.90 -0.47 -0.40
C VAL A 122 29.48 -0.74 -1.79
N PHE A 123 28.78 -0.30 -2.83
CA PHE A 123 29.25 -0.47 -4.20
C PHE A 123 30.54 0.32 -4.48
N THR A 124 30.62 1.58 -4.04
CA THR A 124 31.82 2.40 -4.18
C THR A 124 32.99 1.87 -3.36
N ASP A 125 32.74 1.37 -2.14
CA ASP A 125 33.77 0.79 -1.28
C ASP A 125 34.35 -0.49 -1.89
N VAL A 126 33.51 -1.37 -2.44
CA VAL A 126 33.96 -2.59 -3.13
C VAL A 126 34.75 -2.26 -4.37
N LEU A 127 34.36 -1.26 -5.17
CA LEU A 127 35.14 -0.81 -6.32
C LEU A 127 36.45 -0.16 -5.91
N GLY A 128 36.49 0.54 -4.77
CA GLY A 128 37.73 1.11 -4.19
C GLY A 128 38.75 0.04 -3.84
N LEU A 129 38.35 -1.16 -3.42
CA LEU A 129 39.25 -2.30 -3.20
C LEU A 129 39.96 -2.78 -4.46
N ILE A 130 39.40 -2.50 -5.64
CA ILE A 130 39.95 -2.84 -6.95
C ILE A 130 40.62 -1.60 -7.60
N HIS A 131 40.89 -0.56 -6.81
CA HIS A 131 41.51 0.71 -7.24
C HIS A 131 40.68 1.51 -8.27
N ILE A 132 39.35 1.28 -8.34
CA ILE A 132 38.45 2.05 -9.20
C ILE A 132 37.70 3.05 -8.30
N ASN A 133 38.10 4.32 -8.38
CA ASN A 133 37.44 5.39 -7.66
C ASN A 133 36.21 5.88 -8.46
N VAL A 134 35.03 5.57 -7.98
CA VAL A 134 33.75 6.03 -8.55
C VAL A 134 33.00 6.82 -7.47
N GLU A 135 32.50 8.00 -7.81
CA GLU A 135 31.61 8.72 -6.91
C GLU A 135 30.28 7.96 -6.73
N ASN A 136 29.73 8.02 -5.52
CA ASN A 136 28.47 7.33 -5.23
C ASN A 136 27.35 7.89 -6.13
N PRO A 137 26.81 7.09 -7.07
CA PRO A 137 25.78 7.56 -8.01
C PRO A 137 24.43 7.86 -7.34
N MET A 138 24.25 7.44 -6.08
CA MET A 138 22.99 7.57 -5.33
C MET A 138 23.14 8.55 -4.17
N TYR A 139 23.56 9.79 -4.46
CA TYR A 139 23.81 10.80 -3.44
C TYR A 139 22.56 11.27 -2.68
N GLN A 140 21.37 11.11 -3.23
CA GLN A 140 20.12 11.55 -2.61
C GLN A 140 19.20 10.39 -2.29
N ARG A 141 18.69 10.38 -1.04
CA ARG A 141 17.69 9.39 -0.61
C ARG A 141 16.40 9.56 -1.41
N MET A 142 16.10 8.61 -2.27
CA MET A 142 14.83 8.51 -3.00
C MET A 142 13.78 7.86 -2.10
N MET A 143 13.03 8.65 -1.35
CA MET A 143 12.07 8.10 -0.40
C MET A 143 10.63 8.54 -0.74
N PRO A 144 9.90 7.73 -1.53
CA PRO A 144 8.48 7.97 -1.75
C PRO A 144 7.69 7.94 -0.45
N LEU A 145 6.70 8.81 -0.33
CA LEU A 145 5.83 8.87 0.84
C LEU A 145 5.15 7.51 1.09
N GLY A 146 5.23 7.02 2.31
CA GLY A 146 4.51 5.82 2.74
C GLY A 146 4.91 4.51 2.06
N ILE A 147 6.08 4.45 1.38
CA ILE A 147 6.49 3.26 0.62
C ILE A 147 6.47 1.99 1.46
N SER A 148 6.87 2.04 2.73
CA SER A 148 6.85 0.89 3.62
C SER A 148 5.42 0.42 3.92
N PHE A 149 4.51 1.37 4.16
CA PHE A 149 3.13 1.07 4.52
C PHE A 149 2.35 0.46 3.36
N TYR A 150 2.38 1.09 2.18
CA TYR A 150 1.66 0.54 1.04
C TYR A 150 2.28 -0.77 0.51
N THR A 151 3.60 -0.95 0.62
CA THR A 151 4.25 -2.21 0.25
C THR A 151 3.82 -3.34 1.18
N LEU A 152 3.76 -3.12 2.50
CA LEU A 152 3.28 -4.12 3.44
C LEU A 152 1.79 -4.44 3.23
N SER A 153 0.97 -3.43 2.92
CA SER A 153 -0.44 -3.64 2.54
C SER A 153 -0.57 -4.43 1.23
N ALA A 154 0.31 -4.18 0.24
CA ALA A 154 0.39 -4.93 -1.00
C ALA A 154 0.74 -6.41 -0.76
N VAL A 155 1.75 -6.66 0.08
CA VAL A 155 2.16 -8.01 0.49
C VAL A 155 1.03 -8.72 1.22
N SER A 156 0.36 -8.04 2.16
CA SER A 156 -0.80 -8.59 2.86
C SER A 156 -1.90 -9.02 1.89
N TYR A 157 -2.23 -8.16 0.92
CA TYR A 157 -3.24 -8.45 -0.09
C TYR A 157 -2.92 -9.72 -0.91
N ILE A 158 -1.71 -9.78 -1.50
CA ILE A 158 -1.37 -10.90 -2.39
C ILE A 158 -1.22 -12.23 -1.64
N VAL A 159 -0.73 -12.20 -0.38
CA VAL A 159 -0.64 -13.37 0.49
C VAL A 159 -2.02 -13.88 0.88
N ASP A 160 -2.96 -12.99 1.21
CA ASP A 160 -4.33 -13.37 1.55
C ASP A 160 -5.08 -13.95 0.35
N VAL A 161 -4.87 -13.41 -0.86
CA VAL A 161 -5.38 -13.99 -2.12
C VAL A 161 -4.76 -15.38 -2.36
N TYR A 162 -3.44 -15.53 -2.20
CA TYR A 162 -2.75 -16.82 -2.34
C TYR A 162 -3.30 -17.87 -1.37
N ARG A 163 -3.58 -17.48 -0.13
CA ARG A 163 -4.18 -18.35 0.90
C ARG A 163 -5.65 -18.69 0.63
N GLY A 164 -6.27 -18.04 -0.36
CA GLY A 164 -7.68 -18.24 -0.71
C GLY A 164 -8.65 -17.64 0.30
N LYS A 165 -8.21 -16.63 1.09
CA LYS A 165 -9.07 -15.94 2.06
C LYS A 165 -10.19 -15.17 1.37
N TYR A 166 -9.87 -14.57 0.23
CA TYR A 166 -10.80 -13.93 -0.70
C TYR A 166 -10.25 -13.99 -2.13
N ARG A 167 -11.11 -13.79 -3.11
CA ARG A 167 -10.69 -13.68 -4.51
C ARG A 167 -10.08 -12.31 -4.78
N ALA A 168 -9.06 -12.26 -5.63
CA ALA A 168 -8.53 -11.00 -6.09
C ALA A 168 -9.60 -10.18 -6.82
N SER A 169 -9.58 -8.88 -6.58
CA SER A 169 -10.52 -7.96 -7.22
C SER A 169 -10.29 -7.86 -8.72
N ASP A 170 -11.36 -7.95 -9.51
CA ASP A 170 -11.32 -7.77 -10.97
C ASP A 170 -11.20 -6.30 -11.38
N LYS A 171 -11.31 -5.36 -10.45
CA LYS A 171 -11.27 -3.93 -10.70
C LYS A 171 -9.99 -3.32 -10.19
N PHE A 172 -9.12 -2.87 -11.11
CA PHE A 172 -7.87 -2.19 -10.76
C PHE A 172 -8.06 -1.02 -9.80
N GLY A 173 -9.08 -0.18 -10.03
CA GLY A 173 -9.36 0.98 -9.17
C GLY A 173 -9.64 0.63 -7.71
N LYS A 174 -10.15 -0.57 -7.41
CA LYS A 174 -10.38 -1.05 -6.06
C LYS A 174 -9.06 -1.35 -5.34
N VAL A 175 -8.16 -2.02 -6.03
CA VAL A 175 -6.82 -2.34 -5.50
C VAL A 175 -5.98 -1.07 -5.37
N ALA A 176 -6.04 -0.19 -6.38
CA ALA A 176 -5.34 1.09 -6.37
C ALA A 176 -5.81 2.01 -5.23
N LEU A 177 -7.13 2.09 -5.00
CA LEU A 177 -7.69 2.86 -3.87
C LEU A 177 -7.23 2.28 -2.53
N PHE A 178 -7.27 0.97 -2.36
CA PHE A 178 -6.84 0.30 -1.14
C PHE A 178 -5.38 0.63 -0.78
N LEU A 179 -4.47 0.65 -1.76
CA LEU A 179 -3.06 0.96 -1.52
C LEU A 179 -2.78 2.44 -1.33
N ALA A 180 -3.46 3.29 -2.11
CA ALA A 180 -3.18 4.72 -2.16
C ALA A 180 -3.98 5.53 -1.14
N PHE A 181 -4.89 4.94 -0.37
CA PHE A 181 -5.85 5.65 0.47
C PHE A 181 -5.17 6.63 1.42
N PHE A 182 -5.39 7.92 1.19
CA PHE A 182 -4.64 9.01 1.81
C PHE A 182 -4.66 9.04 3.36
N PRO A 183 -5.72 8.58 4.06
CA PRO A 183 -5.72 8.63 5.53
C PRO A 183 -4.76 7.63 6.19
N HIS A 184 -4.36 6.54 5.50
CA HIS A 184 -3.50 5.52 6.11
C HIS A 184 -2.14 5.32 5.42
N ILE A 185 -1.90 6.01 4.29
CA ILE A 185 -0.70 5.76 3.48
C ILE A 185 0.61 6.18 4.16
N VAL A 186 0.58 7.19 5.05
CA VAL A 186 1.79 7.74 5.68
C VAL A 186 2.11 7.04 7.00
N GLU A 187 1.15 6.98 7.89
CA GLU A 187 1.29 6.48 9.27
C GLU A 187 -0.02 5.82 9.69
N GLY A 188 -0.24 4.61 9.28
CA GLY A 188 -1.45 3.88 9.65
C GLY A 188 -1.15 2.43 10.01
N PRO A 189 -2.08 1.74 10.67
CA PRO A 189 -2.00 0.30 10.77
C PRO A 189 -2.00 -0.31 9.36
N ILE A 190 -1.30 -1.42 9.17
CA ILE A 190 -1.32 -2.16 7.91
C ILE A 190 -2.77 -2.56 7.64
N ALA A 191 -3.37 -1.93 6.63
CA ALA A 191 -4.75 -2.17 6.30
C ALA A 191 -4.92 -3.58 5.70
N ARG A 192 -5.99 -4.26 6.08
CA ARG A 192 -6.37 -5.54 5.51
C ARG A 192 -7.52 -5.33 4.52
N PHE A 193 -7.35 -5.88 3.33
CA PHE A 193 -8.31 -5.67 2.24
C PHE A 193 -9.70 -6.24 2.55
N ASP A 194 -9.77 -7.36 3.27
CA ASP A 194 -11.03 -7.99 3.70
C ASP A 194 -11.87 -7.11 4.65
N LEU A 195 -11.21 -6.23 5.41
CA LEU A 195 -11.89 -5.36 6.36
C LEU A 195 -12.30 -4.01 5.77
N VAL A 196 -11.44 -3.41 4.95
CA VAL A 196 -11.65 -2.03 4.49
C VAL A 196 -11.88 -1.88 2.99
N GLY A 197 -11.40 -2.85 2.19
CA GLY A 197 -11.43 -2.73 0.73
C GLY A 197 -12.83 -2.64 0.14
N GLU A 198 -13.80 -3.39 0.68
CA GLU A 198 -15.20 -3.33 0.23
C GLU A 198 -15.87 -2.04 0.68
N GLN A 199 -15.70 -1.66 1.93
CA GLN A 199 -16.25 -0.42 2.49
C GLN A 199 -15.79 0.83 1.74
N MET A 200 -14.51 0.89 1.35
CA MET A 200 -13.98 2.02 0.56
C MET A 200 -14.61 2.12 -0.83
N TYR A 201 -15.01 0.98 -1.39
CA TYR A 201 -15.54 0.92 -2.75
C TYR A 201 -17.06 1.11 -2.79
N GLU A 202 -17.76 0.72 -1.73
CA GLU A 202 -19.16 0.99 -1.55
C GLU A 202 -19.38 2.45 -1.15
N GLY A 203 -20.25 3.15 -1.85
CA GLY A 203 -20.57 4.52 -1.47
C GLY A 203 -21.47 4.54 -0.21
N HIS A 204 -21.09 5.29 0.81
CA HIS A 204 -21.89 5.44 2.03
C HIS A 204 -22.66 6.77 2.02
N ARG A 205 -23.92 6.76 2.45
CA ARG A 205 -24.70 7.98 2.62
C ARG A 205 -24.21 8.76 3.84
N PHE A 206 -24.38 10.07 3.81
CA PHE A 206 -24.09 10.93 4.96
C PHE A 206 -24.90 10.48 6.19
N SER A 207 -24.21 10.30 7.30
CA SER A 207 -24.81 10.03 8.62
C SER A 207 -24.18 11.00 9.62
N TYR A 208 -25.01 11.77 10.31
CA TYR A 208 -24.56 12.69 11.35
C TYR A 208 -23.85 11.96 12.50
N GLU A 209 -24.36 10.80 12.88
CA GLU A 209 -23.78 9.97 13.94
C GLU A 209 -22.37 9.51 13.57
N ASN A 210 -22.18 8.95 12.36
CA ASN A 210 -20.87 8.53 11.89
C ASN A 210 -19.91 9.71 11.74
N MET A 211 -20.39 10.87 11.31
CA MET A 211 -19.58 12.09 11.22
C MET A 211 -19.10 12.53 12.60
N THR A 212 -20.00 12.59 13.58
CA THR A 212 -19.67 13.01 14.95
C THR A 212 -18.65 12.06 15.59
N MET A 213 -18.89 10.76 15.46
CA MET A 213 -17.97 9.72 15.95
C MET A 213 -16.59 9.81 15.26
N GLY A 214 -16.58 9.98 13.94
CA GLY A 214 -15.34 10.15 13.16
C GLY A 214 -14.54 11.39 13.58
N LEU A 215 -15.21 12.52 13.79
CA LEU A 215 -14.56 13.74 14.28
C LEU A 215 -13.99 13.58 15.70
N GLN A 216 -14.71 12.90 16.59
CA GLN A 216 -14.20 12.59 17.94
C GLN A 216 -12.95 11.74 17.87
N LEU A 217 -12.92 10.70 17.01
CA LEU A 217 -11.74 9.85 16.81
C LEU A 217 -10.55 10.62 16.25
N ILE A 218 -10.78 11.54 15.30
CA ILE A 218 -9.74 12.42 14.74
C ILE A 218 -9.18 13.34 15.83
N LEU A 219 -10.04 14.00 16.60
CA LEU A 219 -9.62 14.89 17.71
C LEU A 219 -8.83 14.12 18.77
N TRP A 220 -9.28 12.89 19.10
CA TRP A 220 -8.56 12.02 20.02
C TRP A 220 -7.19 11.59 19.47
N GLY A 221 -7.10 11.34 18.17
CA GLY A 221 -5.84 11.08 17.48
C GLY A 221 -4.87 12.27 17.56
N PHE A 222 -5.34 13.48 17.30
CA PHE A 222 -4.55 14.70 17.44
C PHE A 222 -4.09 14.94 18.87
N PHE A 223 -4.97 14.75 19.85
CA PHE A 223 -4.60 14.83 21.26
C PHE A 223 -3.43 13.88 21.58
N LYS A 224 -3.56 12.61 21.23
CA LYS A 224 -2.48 11.63 21.47
C LYS A 224 -1.18 12.02 20.77
N LYS A 225 -1.26 12.48 19.52
CA LYS A 225 -0.06 12.89 18.80
C LYS A 225 0.57 14.15 19.38
N MET A 226 -0.17 15.24 19.50
CA MET A 226 0.38 16.56 19.83
C MET A 226 0.72 16.70 21.33
N VAL A 227 -0.09 16.10 22.22
CA VAL A 227 0.08 16.25 23.66
C VAL A 227 0.95 15.14 24.24
N ILE A 228 0.84 13.92 23.75
CA ILE A 228 1.58 12.79 24.32
C ILE A 228 2.84 12.49 23.49
N ALA A 229 2.68 12.13 22.20
CA ALA A 229 3.78 11.62 21.39
C ALA A 229 4.85 12.67 21.08
N ASP A 230 4.45 13.89 20.68
CA ASP A 230 5.40 14.97 20.36
C ASP A 230 6.15 15.44 21.62
N ARG A 231 5.52 15.41 22.80
CA ARG A 231 6.20 15.72 24.07
C ARG A 231 7.15 14.62 24.52
N ALA A 232 6.73 13.37 24.39
CA ALA A 232 7.60 12.23 24.69
C ALA A 232 8.81 12.17 23.74
N ALA A 233 8.63 12.48 22.45
CA ALA A 233 9.72 12.54 21.48
C ALA A 233 10.79 13.56 21.88
N LEU A 234 10.40 14.70 22.43
CA LEU A 234 11.32 15.72 22.91
C LEU A 234 12.23 15.20 24.05
N LEU A 235 11.65 14.47 24.99
CA LEU A 235 12.40 13.83 26.09
C LEU A 235 13.34 12.76 25.56
N VAL A 236 12.86 11.90 24.64
CA VAL A 236 13.67 10.84 24.05
C VAL A 236 14.86 11.42 23.31
N ASN A 237 14.65 12.41 22.43
CA ASN A 237 15.75 13.04 21.69
C ASN A 237 16.77 13.71 22.61
N THR A 238 16.33 14.36 23.71
CA THR A 238 17.24 14.96 24.68
C THR A 238 18.13 13.93 25.39
N VAL A 239 17.63 12.70 25.55
CA VAL A 239 18.40 11.62 26.23
C VAL A 239 19.33 10.89 25.28
N PHE A 240 18.93 10.71 24.01
CA PHE A 240 19.68 9.88 23.05
C PHE A 240 20.56 10.68 22.07
N ASP A 241 20.32 12.00 21.91
CA ASP A 241 21.16 12.87 21.05
C ASP A 241 22.28 13.59 21.82
N ASN A 242 22.40 13.37 23.15
CA ASN A 242 23.52 13.71 24.00
C ASN A 242 24.30 12.42 24.28
#